data_d18fddac7623c238067837efc35d66fc
#
_entry.id   d18fddac7623c238067837efc35d66fc
#
_cell.length_a   1.000
_cell.length_b   1.000
_cell.length_c   1.000
_cell.angle_alpha   90.00
_cell.angle_beta   90.00
_cell.angle_gamma   90.00
#
_symmetry.space_group_name_H-M   'P 1'
#
loop_
_entity.id
_entity.type
_entity.pdbx_description
1 polymer ?
#
loop_
_entity_poly.entity_id
_entity_poly.type
_entity_poly.pdbx_seq_one_letter_code
_entity_poly.pdbx_strand_id
1 'polypeptide(L)'
;MCIRDRWKLVESSEQAMLAQVDRAVKKQQFITFLGWTPHPMNVKLKMHYLTGGEKWFGSKGEVYTLTRKGYPQACPNAAKLLGNLKFTLDMENSIMAEVVDKKISFDEAAKAWVKAHPERLDGWLAGVTTKADGNALEAVKAKL
;
A
#
# COMPACT_ATOMS: atom_id res chain seq x y z
N MET A 1 32.09 -5.89 -23.89
CA MET A 1 32.04 -4.51 -23.37
C MET A 1 31.15 -4.53 -22.14
N CYS A 2 31.74 -4.46 -20.96
CA CYS A 2 31.01 -4.57 -19.69
C CYS A 2 30.23 -3.29 -19.43
N ILE A 3 28.92 -3.39 -19.23
CA ILE A 3 28.03 -2.27 -18.91
C ILE A 3 28.40 -1.62 -17.57
N ARG A 4 29.10 -2.36 -16.69
CA ARG A 4 29.57 -1.89 -15.37
C ARG A 4 30.34 -0.57 -15.39
N ASP A 5 31.09 -0.29 -16.42
CA ASP A 5 31.96 0.88 -16.50
C ASP A 5 31.19 2.20 -16.73
N ARG A 6 29.90 2.11 -17.04
CA ARG A 6 29.04 3.25 -17.32
C ARG A 6 28.08 3.62 -16.19
N TRP A 7 27.95 2.75 -15.19
CA TRP A 7 27.03 2.94 -14.09
C TRP A 7 27.78 3.06 -12.77
N LYS A 8 27.45 4.06 -11.98
CA LYS A 8 27.98 4.25 -10.63
C LYS A 8 26.91 3.86 -9.62
N LEU A 9 27.21 2.90 -8.76
CA LEU A 9 26.38 2.59 -7.61
C LEU A 9 26.54 3.70 -6.57
N VAL A 10 25.40 4.20 -6.08
CA VAL A 10 25.34 5.19 -5.00
C VAL A 10 24.47 4.62 -3.90
N GLU A 11 25.08 4.24 -2.81
CA GLU A 11 24.37 3.80 -1.61
C GLU A 11 23.83 5.02 -0.86
N SER A 12 22.55 4.96 -0.46
CA SER A 12 21.90 6.07 0.23
C SER A 12 20.67 5.62 1.00
N SER A 13 20.09 6.52 1.80
CA SER A 13 18.76 6.32 2.37
C SER A 13 17.67 6.43 1.29
N GLU A 14 16.47 5.92 1.58
CA GLU A 14 15.31 6.06 0.71
C GLU A 14 15.05 7.52 0.29
N GLN A 15 15.05 8.43 1.25
CA GLN A 15 14.82 9.86 0.99
C GLN A 15 15.87 10.45 0.06
N ALA A 16 17.16 10.09 0.25
CA ALA A 16 18.24 10.56 -0.60
C ALA A 16 18.15 9.95 -2.01
N MET A 17 17.76 8.69 -2.12
CA MET A 17 17.51 8.02 -3.40
C MET A 17 16.38 8.72 -4.16
N LEU A 18 15.23 8.93 -3.53
CA LEU A 18 14.09 9.61 -4.16
C LEU A 18 14.42 11.05 -4.58
N ALA A 19 15.21 11.76 -3.78
CA ALA A 19 15.69 13.11 -4.15
C ALA A 19 16.64 13.08 -5.37
N GLN A 20 17.43 12.03 -5.55
CA GLN A 20 18.24 11.85 -6.75
C GLN A 20 17.39 11.52 -7.97
N VAL A 21 16.37 10.65 -7.79
CA VAL A 21 15.42 10.32 -8.85
C VAL A 21 14.70 11.57 -9.33
N ASP A 22 14.17 12.39 -8.42
CA ASP A 22 13.49 13.65 -8.75
C ASP A 22 14.41 14.60 -9.54
N ARG A 23 15.66 14.71 -9.13
CA ARG A 23 16.66 15.51 -9.87
C ARG A 23 16.93 14.99 -11.27
N ALA A 24 17.05 13.67 -11.43
CA ALA A 24 17.27 13.04 -12.73
C ALA A 24 16.08 13.24 -13.66
N VAL A 25 14.86 13.04 -13.13
CA VAL A 25 13.61 13.26 -13.88
C VAL A 25 13.51 14.72 -14.36
N LYS A 26 13.75 15.70 -13.48
CA LYS A 26 13.75 17.13 -13.85
C LYS A 26 14.78 17.49 -14.92
N LYS A 27 15.89 16.78 -14.96
CA LYS A 27 16.95 16.95 -15.96
C LYS A 27 16.78 16.07 -17.20
N GLN A 28 15.73 15.27 -17.26
CA GLN A 28 15.49 14.28 -18.33
C GLN A 28 16.66 13.28 -18.50
N GLN A 29 17.26 12.87 -17.38
CA GLN A 29 18.37 11.93 -17.35
C GLN A 29 17.90 10.53 -16.96
N PHE A 30 18.54 9.52 -17.53
CA PHE A 30 18.29 8.14 -17.13
C PHE A 30 18.84 7.86 -15.73
N ILE A 31 18.05 7.17 -14.92
CA ILE A 31 18.43 6.70 -13.61
C ILE A 31 17.79 5.32 -13.36
N THR A 32 18.54 4.43 -12.75
CA THR A 32 18.00 3.14 -12.26
C THR A 32 18.09 3.15 -10.74
N PHE A 33 17.03 2.75 -10.07
CA PHE A 33 16.95 2.78 -8.62
C PHE A 33 16.07 1.62 -8.11
N LEU A 34 16.12 1.36 -6.82
CA LEU A 34 15.27 0.35 -6.19
C LEU A 34 13.85 0.89 -6.05
N GLY A 35 12.91 0.16 -6.63
CA GLY A 35 11.49 0.45 -6.54
C GLY A 35 10.73 -0.73 -5.94
N TRP A 36 9.65 -0.42 -5.22
CA TRP A 36 8.76 -1.43 -4.67
C TRP A 36 7.32 -0.93 -4.64
N THR A 37 6.39 -1.86 -4.49
CA THR A 37 4.95 -1.61 -4.30
C THR A 37 4.49 -2.25 -2.98
N PRO A 38 3.56 -1.60 -2.23
CA PRO A 38 3.01 -0.25 -2.46
C PRO A 38 3.98 0.87 -2.06
N HIS A 39 4.04 1.94 -2.83
CA HIS A 39 4.79 3.15 -2.48
C HIS A 39 4.30 4.35 -3.31
N PRO A 40 4.26 5.59 -2.76
CA PRO A 40 3.82 6.80 -3.47
C PRO A 40 4.59 7.10 -4.77
N MET A 41 5.85 6.66 -4.88
CA MET A 41 6.62 6.82 -6.12
C MET A 41 5.94 6.19 -7.33
N ASN A 42 5.14 5.12 -7.14
CA ASN A 42 4.43 4.46 -8.24
C ASN A 42 3.32 5.33 -8.85
N VAL A 43 2.79 6.27 -8.10
CA VAL A 43 1.80 7.25 -8.57
C VAL A 43 2.47 8.49 -9.16
N LYS A 44 3.58 8.93 -8.54
CA LYS A 44 4.24 10.20 -8.87
C LYS A 44 5.19 10.12 -10.06
N LEU A 45 5.81 8.95 -10.27
CA LEU A 45 6.85 8.77 -11.27
C LEU A 45 6.36 7.91 -12.44
N LYS A 46 6.63 8.33 -13.66
CA LYS A 46 6.51 7.48 -14.86
C LYS A 46 7.74 6.59 -14.94
N MET A 47 7.70 5.44 -14.26
CA MET A 47 8.83 4.52 -14.21
C MET A 47 8.44 3.15 -14.80
N HIS A 48 9.45 2.40 -15.21
CA HIS A 48 9.30 1.02 -15.66
C HIS A 48 10.08 0.10 -14.74
N TYR A 49 9.43 -0.94 -14.24
CA TYR A 49 10.11 -2.02 -13.55
C TYR A 49 10.87 -2.88 -14.56
N LEU A 50 12.16 -3.08 -14.29
CA LEU A 50 12.99 -3.94 -15.11
C LEU A 50 12.69 -5.41 -14.80
N THR A 51 12.76 -6.27 -15.81
CA THR A 51 12.61 -7.73 -15.70
C THR A 51 13.96 -8.43 -15.76
N GLY A 52 14.02 -9.71 -15.36
CA GLY A 52 15.24 -10.51 -15.37
C GLY A 52 16.09 -10.37 -14.11
N GLY A 53 15.60 -9.66 -13.10
CA GLY A 53 16.26 -9.53 -11.80
C GLY A 53 15.74 -10.48 -10.72
N GLU A 54 14.79 -11.35 -11.04
CA GLU A 54 14.02 -12.16 -10.10
C GLU A 54 14.90 -13.10 -9.28
N LYS A 55 16.01 -13.56 -9.83
CA LYS A 55 16.99 -14.40 -9.13
C LYS A 55 17.59 -13.71 -7.90
N TRP A 56 17.71 -12.38 -7.92
CA TRP A 56 18.38 -11.58 -6.86
C TRP A 56 17.37 -10.83 -5.99
N PHE A 57 16.28 -10.36 -6.57
CA PHE A 57 15.29 -9.52 -5.89
C PHE A 57 14.01 -10.28 -5.51
N GLY A 58 13.92 -11.56 -5.88
CA GLY A 58 12.70 -12.34 -5.75
C GLY A 58 11.69 -11.98 -6.83
N SER A 59 10.56 -12.68 -6.77
CA SER A 59 9.43 -12.43 -7.67
C SER A 59 8.38 -11.55 -6.96
N LYS A 60 7.13 -11.97 -7.00
CA LYS A 60 6.01 -11.27 -6.35
C LYS A 60 6.02 -11.51 -4.85
N GLY A 61 6.01 -10.43 -4.06
CA GLY A 61 5.73 -10.48 -2.63
C GLY A 61 4.23 -10.52 -2.34
N GLU A 62 3.85 -11.09 -1.21
CA GLU A 62 2.50 -11.13 -0.71
C GLU A 62 2.45 -10.62 0.73
N VAL A 63 1.39 -9.93 1.10
CA VAL A 63 1.18 -9.41 2.45
C VAL A 63 0.02 -10.16 3.09
N TYR A 64 0.24 -10.65 4.31
CA TYR A 64 -0.73 -11.44 5.05
C TYR A 64 -1.06 -10.79 6.39
N THR A 65 -2.33 -10.87 6.78
CA THR A 65 -2.74 -10.57 8.16
C THR A 65 -2.48 -11.77 9.04
N LEU A 66 -1.64 -11.60 10.05
CA LEU A 66 -1.32 -12.67 11.00
C LEU A 66 -2.16 -12.50 12.28
N THR A 67 -2.70 -13.61 12.77
CA THR A 67 -3.40 -13.69 14.04
C THR A 67 -2.80 -14.81 14.90
N ARG A 68 -2.99 -14.74 16.22
CA ARG A 68 -2.60 -15.83 17.11
C ARG A 68 -3.36 -17.11 16.78
N LYS A 69 -2.77 -18.25 17.10
CA LYS A 69 -3.44 -19.56 17.00
C LYS A 69 -4.76 -19.57 17.79
N GLY A 70 -5.83 -20.07 17.17
CA GLY A 70 -7.15 -20.13 17.77
C GLY A 70 -7.94 -18.80 17.79
N TYR A 71 -7.41 -17.74 17.15
CA TYR A 71 -8.11 -16.45 17.10
C TYR A 71 -9.49 -16.52 16.43
N PRO A 72 -9.66 -17.22 15.28
CA PRO A 72 -10.98 -17.32 14.64
C PRO A 72 -12.04 -17.97 15.53
N GLN A 73 -11.67 -18.93 16.38
CA GLN A 73 -12.57 -19.60 17.30
C GLN A 73 -12.92 -18.71 18.50
N ALA A 74 -11.92 -17.98 19.02
CA ALA A 74 -12.12 -17.09 20.16
C ALA A 74 -12.84 -15.78 19.79
N CYS A 75 -12.68 -15.28 18.58
CA CYS A 75 -13.19 -14.00 18.12
C CYS A 75 -13.75 -14.11 16.69
N PRO A 76 -14.80 -14.92 16.46
CA PRO A 76 -15.26 -15.26 15.11
C PRO A 76 -15.72 -14.03 14.30
N ASN A 77 -16.36 -13.07 14.93
CA ASN A 77 -16.83 -11.85 14.26
C ASN A 77 -15.66 -10.96 13.81
N ALA A 78 -14.67 -10.74 14.68
CA ALA A 78 -13.47 -9.97 14.31
C ALA A 78 -12.61 -10.73 13.27
N ALA A 79 -12.51 -12.05 13.38
CA ALA A 79 -11.80 -12.88 12.39
C ALA A 79 -12.48 -12.79 11.01
N LYS A 80 -13.82 -12.72 10.97
CA LYS A 80 -14.58 -12.52 9.74
C LYS A 80 -14.24 -11.17 9.11
N LEU A 81 -14.24 -10.09 9.89
CA LEU A 81 -13.83 -8.77 9.41
C LEU A 81 -12.41 -8.81 8.82
N LEU A 82 -11.45 -9.35 9.55
CA LEU A 82 -10.05 -9.46 9.09
C LEU A 82 -9.94 -10.27 7.79
N GLY A 83 -10.71 -11.37 7.66
CA GLY A 83 -10.75 -12.19 6.45
C GLY A 83 -11.40 -11.50 5.25
N ASN A 84 -12.34 -10.59 5.50
CA ASN A 84 -13.02 -9.83 4.46
C ASN A 84 -12.18 -8.62 3.97
N LEU A 85 -11.29 -8.08 4.82
CA LEU A 85 -10.44 -6.96 4.46
C LEU A 85 -9.48 -7.36 3.34
N LYS A 86 -9.76 -6.83 2.16
CA LYS A 86 -8.92 -7.02 0.96
C LYS A 86 -8.52 -5.68 0.41
N PHE A 87 -7.23 -5.51 0.23
CA PHE A 87 -6.63 -4.32 -0.31
C PHE A 87 -6.06 -4.60 -1.70
N THR A 88 -6.07 -3.61 -2.56
CA THR A 88 -5.38 -3.64 -3.85
C THR A 88 -4.20 -2.68 -3.79
N LEU A 89 -3.20 -2.92 -4.62
CA LEU A 89 -2.06 -2.00 -4.72
C LEU A 89 -2.47 -0.56 -5.04
N ASP A 90 -3.52 -0.38 -5.85
CA ASP A 90 -4.03 0.95 -6.19
C ASP A 90 -4.62 1.66 -4.98
N MET A 91 -5.37 0.93 -4.12
CA MET A 91 -5.89 1.47 -2.85
C MET A 91 -4.74 1.91 -1.95
N GLU A 92 -3.79 1.03 -1.71
CA GLU A 92 -2.65 1.29 -0.83
C GLU A 92 -1.82 2.45 -1.35
N ASN A 93 -1.47 2.45 -2.63
CA ASN A 93 -0.73 3.55 -3.25
C ASN A 93 -1.48 4.89 -3.15
N SER A 94 -2.81 4.89 -3.35
CA SER A 94 -3.61 6.11 -3.27
C SER A 94 -3.66 6.68 -1.85
N ILE A 95 -3.87 5.83 -0.83
CA ILE A 95 -3.89 6.26 0.58
C ILE A 95 -2.51 6.77 1.01
N MET A 96 -1.44 6.07 0.63
CA MET A 96 -0.07 6.50 0.92
C MET A 96 0.29 7.82 0.24
N ALA A 97 -0.17 8.04 -0.99
CA ALA A 97 0.03 9.31 -1.69
C ALA A 97 -0.65 10.47 -0.96
N GLU A 98 -1.86 10.29 -0.45
CA GLU A 98 -2.58 11.29 0.35
C GLU A 98 -1.79 11.70 1.60
N VAL A 99 -1.23 10.72 2.33
CA VAL A 99 -0.39 10.97 3.51
C VAL A 99 0.80 11.86 3.18
N VAL A 100 1.49 11.54 2.08
CA VAL A 100 2.70 12.28 1.67
C VAL A 100 2.37 13.66 1.12
N ASP A 101 1.33 13.77 0.28
CA ASP A 101 1.00 15.02 -0.43
C ASP A 101 0.33 16.04 0.50
N LYS A 102 -0.59 15.57 1.34
CA LYS A 102 -1.34 16.43 2.26
C LYS A 102 -0.67 16.55 3.63
N LYS A 103 0.39 15.77 3.90
CA LYS A 103 1.10 15.70 5.20
C LYS A 103 0.15 15.42 6.37
N ILE A 104 -0.82 14.57 6.14
CA ILE A 104 -1.81 14.11 7.13
C ILE A 104 -1.38 12.77 7.72
N SER A 105 -1.98 12.37 8.82
CA SER A 105 -1.76 11.07 9.44
C SER A 105 -2.37 9.93 8.60
N PHE A 106 -1.87 8.71 8.80
CA PHE A 106 -2.48 7.52 8.19
C PHE A 106 -3.94 7.34 8.56
N ASP A 107 -4.31 7.66 9.81
CA ASP A 107 -5.70 7.59 10.28
C ASP A 107 -6.62 8.56 9.53
N GLU A 108 -6.16 9.79 9.33
CA GLU A 108 -6.90 10.79 8.57
C GLU A 108 -7.06 10.39 7.11
N ALA A 109 -5.98 9.90 6.48
CA ALA A 109 -6.01 9.43 5.10
C ALA A 109 -6.94 8.21 4.95
N ALA A 110 -6.87 7.23 5.85
CA ALA A 110 -7.74 6.06 5.84
C ALA A 110 -9.21 6.44 6.02
N LYS A 111 -9.53 7.33 6.96
CA LYS A 111 -10.91 7.83 7.16
C LYS A 111 -11.43 8.57 5.92
N ALA A 112 -10.61 9.44 5.35
CA ALA A 112 -10.98 10.18 4.14
C ALA A 112 -11.23 9.22 2.96
N TRP A 113 -10.36 8.22 2.83
CA TRP A 113 -10.49 7.23 1.76
C TRP A 113 -11.76 6.39 1.91
N VAL A 114 -12.07 5.90 3.11
CA VAL A 114 -13.29 5.12 3.39
C VAL A 114 -14.54 5.97 3.14
N LYS A 115 -14.54 7.25 3.50
CA LYS A 115 -15.64 8.18 3.20
C LYS A 115 -15.86 8.37 1.70
N ALA A 116 -14.78 8.39 0.92
CA ALA A 116 -14.84 8.54 -0.54
C ALA A 116 -15.24 7.23 -1.25
N HIS A 117 -15.08 6.07 -0.59
CA HIS A 117 -15.34 4.74 -1.16
C HIS A 117 -16.25 3.88 -0.27
N PRO A 118 -17.48 4.36 0.07
CA PRO A 118 -18.38 3.66 0.98
C PRO A 118 -18.83 2.29 0.46
N GLU A 119 -18.78 2.06 -0.85
CA GLU A 119 -19.08 0.79 -1.50
C GLU A 119 -18.13 -0.36 -1.05
N ARG A 120 -16.95 -0.05 -0.59
CA ARG A 120 -16.00 -1.06 -0.08
C ARG A 120 -16.46 -1.68 1.23
N LEU A 121 -17.23 -0.95 2.00
CA LEU A 121 -17.77 -1.43 3.27
C LEU A 121 -18.72 -2.62 3.10
N ASP A 122 -19.42 -2.69 1.99
CA ASP A 122 -20.37 -3.79 1.73
C ASP A 122 -19.64 -5.15 1.74
N GLY A 123 -18.48 -5.24 1.09
CA GLY A 123 -17.64 -6.44 1.11
C GLY A 123 -16.92 -6.66 2.44
N TRP A 124 -16.35 -5.61 3.03
CA TRP A 124 -15.57 -5.73 4.26
C TRP A 124 -16.41 -6.08 5.47
N LEU A 125 -17.65 -5.59 5.52
CA LEU A 125 -18.58 -5.83 6.62
C LEU A 125 -19.61 -6.95 6.34
N ALA A 126 -19.45 -7.68 5.25
CA ALA A 126 -20.33 -8.79 4.92
C ALA A 126 -20.38 -9.82 6.05
N GLY A 127 -21.57 -10.01 6.64
CA GLY A 127 -21.81 -10.92 7.74
C GLY A 127 -21.07 -10.58 9.05
N VAL A 128 -20.55 -9.36 9.18
CA VAL A 128 -19.99 -8.82 10.42
C VAL A 128 -21.11 -8.17 11.23
N THR A 129 -21.12 -8.37 12.54
CA THR A 129 -22.10 -7.78 13.45
C THR A 129 -21.46 -6.74 14.36
N THR A 130 -22.27 -5.86 14.93
CA THR A 130 -21.87 -4.98 16.03
C THR A 130 -21.71 -5.79 17.33
N LYS A 131 -21.21 -5.18 18.40
CA LYS A 131 -21.11 -5.81 19.74
C LYS A 131 -22.49 -6.23 20.29
N ALA A 132 -23.56 -5.59 19.82
CA ALA A 132 -24.95 -5.88 20.21
C ALA A 132 -25.69 -6.71 19.14
N ASP A 133 -24.95 -7.49 18.35
CA ASP A 133 -25.46 -8.37 17.28
C ASP A 133 -26.28 -7.66 16.17
N GLY A 134 -26.19 -6.33 16.09
CA GLY A 134 -26.80 -5.54 15.03
C GLY A 134 -25.97 -5.56 13.74
N ASN A 135 -26.52 -4.96 12.68
CA ASN A 135 -25.84 -4.84 11.39
C ASN A 135 -24.64 -3.88 11.47
N ALA A 136 -23.43 -4.41 11.27
CA ALA A 136 -22.21 -3.60 11.34
C ALA A 136 -22.12 -2.59 10.19
N LEU A 137 -22.61 -2.92 8.99
CA LEU A 137 -22.57 -2.03 7.83
C LEU A 137 -23.37 -0.76 8.07
N GLU A 138 -24.61 -0.90 8.56
CA GLU A 138 -25.48 0.23 8.88
C GLU A 138 -24.87 1.09 9.99
N ALA A 139 -24.35 0.44 11.04
CA ALA A 139 -23.73 1.13 12.17
C ALA A 139 -22.48 1.92 11.77
N VAL A 140 -21.69 1.43 10.82
CA VAL A 140 -20.51 2.16 10.30
C VAL A 140 -20.94 3.27 9.36
N LYS A 141 -21.83 3.01 8.40
CA LYS A 141 -22.35 4.03 7.48
C LYS A 141 -22.96 5.22 8.20
N ALA A 142 -23.62 5.00 9.32
CA ALA A 142 -24.20 6.07 10.14
C ALA A 142 -23.16 6.98 10.85
N LYS A 143 -21.87 6.58 10.87
CA LYS A 143 -20.77 7.32 11.53
C LYS A 143 -19.75 7.91 10.56
N LEU A 144 -19.89 7.68 9.27
CA LEU A 144 -19.05 8.26 8.22
C LEU A 144 -19.46 9.70 7.87
#